data_8d81f29f64e7ae8fd83cfbcdddbc98ec
#
_entry.id   8d81f29f64e7ae8fd83cfbcdddbc98ec
#
_cell.length_a   1.000
_cell.length_b   1.000
_cell.length_c   1.000
_cell.angle_alpha   90.00
_cell.angle_beta   90.00
_cell.angle_gamma   90.00
#
_symmetry.space_group_name_H-M   'P 1'
#
loop_
_entity.id
_entity.type
_entity.pdbx_description
1 polymer ?
#
loop_
_entity_poly.entity_id
_entity_poly.type
_entity_poly.pdbx_seq_one_letter_code
_entity_poly.pdbx_strand_id
1 'polypeptide(L)'
;TGARLLLLDEPTEGLAPVIVQQIGATIRRLKAEGFTILLVEQNFRFASTVADRHYVMERGRVIDTIANGALDANMDKLHEYLGV
;
A
#
# COMPACT_ATOMS: atom_id res chain seq x y z
N THR A 1 13.75 -19.64 -11.64
CA THR A 1 13.09 -18.36 -11.44
C THR A 1 13.04 -18.03 -9.96
N GLY A 2 13.87 -17.13 -9.51
CA GLY A 2 13.81 -16.65 -8.14
C GLY A 2 12.64 -15.74 -7.92
N ALA A 3 12.01 -15.81 -6.74
CA ALA A 3 11.03 -14.80 -6.34
C ALA A 3 11.76 -13.47 -6.12
N ARG A 4 11.20 -12.40 -6.68
CA ARG A 4 11.71 -11.04 -6.48
C ARG A 4 10.79 -10.34 -5.50
N LEU A 5 11.25 -10.19 -4.28
CA LEU A 5 10.49 -9.57 -3.21
C LEU A 5 11.16 -8.30 -2.75
N LEU A 6 10.40 -7.21 -2.74
CA LEU A 6 10.83 -5.92 -2.20
C LEU A 6 9.99 -5.58 -0.99
N LEU A 7 10.65 -5.13 0.07
CA LEU A 7 9.98 -4.57 1.25
C LEU A 7 10.22 -3.07 1.27
N LEU A 8 9.14 -2.29 1.26
CA LEU A 8 9.18 -0.84 1.36
C LEU A 8 8.44 -0.40 2.61
N ASP A 9 9.14 0.30 3.49
CA ASP A 9 8.59 0.75 4.77
C ASP A 9 8.42 2.26 4.76
N GLU A 10 7.15 2.69 4.68
CA GLU A 10 6.72 4.09 4.65
C GLU A 10 7.53 4.94 3.66
N PRO A 11 7.61 4.53 2.39
CA PRO A 11 8.49 5.20 1.42
C PRO A 11 8.06 6.62 1.08
N THR A 12 6.83 7.02 1.41
CA THR A 12 6.31 8.36 1.09
C THR A 12 6.33 9.31 2.26
N GLU A 13 6.73 8.86 3.45
CA GLU A 13 6.67 9.68 4.65
C GLU A 13 7.54 10.93 4.51
N GLY A 14 6.95 12.09 4.77
CA GLY A 14 7.67 13.36 4.74
C GLY A 14 8.04 13.87 3.37
N LEU A 15 7.57 13.23 2.29
CA LEU A 15 7.95 13.61 0.93
C LEU A 15 6.90 14.49 0.25
N ALA A 16 7.36 15.34 -0.67
CA ALA A 16 6.48 16.20 -1.45
C ALA A 16 5.60 15.38 -2.40
N PRO A 17 4.39 15.86 -2.75
CA PRO A 17 3.48 15.11 -3.62
C PRO A 17 4.08 14.67 -4.95
N VAL A 18 4.91 15.48 -5.57
CA VAL A 18 5.54 15.13 -6.86
C VAL A 18 6.47 13.92 -6.70
N ILE A 19 7.19 13.85 -5.57
CA ILE A 19 8.08 12.72 -5.29
C ILE A 19 7.27 11.47 -4.99
N VAL A 20 6.15 11.61 -4.26
CA VAL A 20 5.25 10.50 -3.99
C VAL A 20 4.71 9.90 -5.29
N GLN A 21 4.37 10.75 -6.26
CA GLN A 21 3.92 10.28 -7.58
C GLN A 21 5.01 9.51 -8.31
N GLN A 22 6.26 9.96 -8.23
CA GLN A 22 7.39 9.27 -8.84
C GLN A 22 7.62 7.90 -8.22
N ILE A 23 7.49 7.81 -6.90
CA ILE A 23 7.60 6.53 -6.18
C ILE A 23 6.49 5.58 -6.64
N GLY A 24 5.26 6.07 -6.74
CA GLY A 24 4.14 5.27 -7.23
C GLY A 24 4.38 4.72 -8.63
N ALA A 25 4.88 5.56 -9.54
CA ALA A 25 5.20 5.14 -10.90
C ALA A 25 6.29 4.05 -10.91
N THR A 26 7.31 4.20 -10.06
CA THR A 26 8.38 3.23 -9.94
C THR A 26 7.86 1.88 -9.42
N ILE A 27 6.99 1.91 -8.40
CA ILE A 27 6.38 0.69 -7.85
C ILE A 27 5.57 -0.03 -8.92
N ARG A 28 4.75 0.70 -9.68
CA ARG A 28 3.93 0.10 -10.74
C ARG A 28 4.81 -0.54 -11.82
N ARG A 29 5.93 0.10 -12.16
CA ARG A 29 6.87 -0.44 -13.14
C ARG A 29 7.51 -1.72 -12.62
N LEU A 30 7.95 -1.75 -11.37
CA LEU A 30 8.54 -2.94 -10.76
C LEU A 30 7.55 -4.10 -10.72
N LYS A 31 6.29 -3.83 -10.42
CA LYS A 31 5.24 -4.85 -10.45
C LYS A 31 5.10 -5.43 -11.86
N ALA A 32 5.13 -4.58 -12.88
CA ALA A 32 5.04 -5.03 -14.26
C ALA A 32 6.24 -5.89 -14.66
N GLU A 33 7.38 -5.69 -14.00
CA GLU A 33 8.60 -6.50 -14.22
C GLU A 33 8.61 -7.80 -13.41
N GLY A 34 7.55 -8.09 -12.67
CA GLY A 34 7.42 -9.34 -11.93
C GLY A 34 7.81 -9.28 -10.47
N PHE A 35 8.05 -8.11 -9.92
CA PHE A 35 8.33 -7.98 -8.49
C PHE A 35 7.07 -8.15 -7.66
N THR A 36 7.20 -8.86 -6.55
CA THR A 36 6.21 -8.85 -5.48
C THR A 36 6.67 -7.81 -4.46
N ILE A 37 5.80 -6.88 -4.12
CA ILE A 37 6.16 -5.77 -3.24
C ILE A 37 5.29 -5.79 -2.00
N LEU A 38 5.94 -5.83 -0.83
CA LEU A 38 5.27 -5.63 0.45
C LEU A 38 5.47 -4.17 0.83
N LEU A 39 4.39 -3.42 0.88
CA LEU A 39 4.39 -1.99 1.18
C LEU A 39 3.79 -1.77 2.56
N VAL A 40 4.57 -1.21 3.48
CA VAL A 40 4.10 -0.78 4.78
C VAL A 40 3.85 0.72 4.70
N GLU A 41 2.60 1.16 4.82
CA GLU A 41 2.25 2.55 4.57
C GLU A 41 1.03 2.97 5.37
N GLN A 42 1.08 4.13 6.00
CA GLN A 42 -0.06 4.74 6.68
C GLN A 42 -0.91 5.57 5.71
N ASN A 43 -0.33 6.02 4.61
CA ASN A 43 -1.04 6.76 3.58
C ASN A 43 -1.81 5.79 2.69
N PHE A 44 -3.04 5.46 3.09
CA PHE A 44 -3.83 4.47 2.35
C PHE A 44 -4.24 4.97 0.96
N ARG A 45 -4.31 6.29 0.74
CA ARG A 45 -4.60 6.84 -0.59
C ARG A 45 -3.48 6.49 -1.56
N PHE A 46 -2.23 6.67 -1.12
CA PHE A 46 -1.09 6.23 -1.92
C PHE A 46 -1.11 4.72 -2.13
N ALA A 47 -1.29 3.96 -1.06
CA ALA A 47 -1.31 2.50 -1.14
C ALA A 47 -2.38 2.00 -2.12
N SER A 48 -3.55 2.65 -2.15
CA SER A 48 -4.64 2.27 -3.05
C SER A 48 -4.29 2.45 -4.53
N THR A 49 -3.34 3.32 -4.85
CA THR A 49 -2.93 3.54 -6.24
C THR A 49 -1.97 2.48 -6.77
N VAL A 50 -1.34 1.72 -5.88
CA VAL A 50 -0.29 0.76 -6.28
C VAL A 50 -0.54 -0.66 -5.81
N ALA A 51 -1.33 -0.87 -4.76
CA ALA A 51 -1.51 -2.19 -4.16
C ALA A 51 -2.71 -2.92 -4.76
N ASP A 52 -2.60 -4.24 -4.80
CA ASP A 52 -3.70 -5.11 -5.24
C ASP A 52 -4.55 -5.56 -4.07
N ARG A 53 -3.97 -5.60 -2.88
CA ARG A 53 -4.63 -6.05 -1.66
C ARG A 53 -4.08 -5.31 -0.46
N HIS A 54 -4.93 -5.05 0.52
CA HIS A 54 -4.57 -4.34 1.73
C HIS A 54 -4.76 -5.22 2.94
N TYR A 55 -3.77 -5.21 3.83
CA TYR A 55 -3.84 -5.87 5.12
C TYR A 55 -3.83 -4.77 6.19
N VAL A 56 -4.89 -4.70 6.97
CA VAL A 56 -4.95 -3.74 8.08
C VAL A 56 -4.34 -4.38 9.31
N MET A 57 -3.33 -3.73 9.87
CA MET A 57 -2.60 -4.27 11.01
C MET A 57 -2.80 -3.40 12.25
N GLU A 58 -2.89 -4.06 13.40
CA GLU A 58 -2.95 -3.40 14.69
C GLU A 58 -2.17 -4.24 15.70
N ARG A 59 -1.26 -3.61 16.41
CA ARG A 59 -0.44 -4.26 17.45
C ARG A 59 0.26 -5.52 16.95
N GLY A 60 0.79 -5.47 15.74
CA GLY A 60 1.51 -6.60 15.14
C GLY A 60 0.62 -7.71 14.60
N ARG A 61 -0.68 -7.49 14.50
CA ARG A 61 -1.64 -8.50 14.02
C ARG A 61 -2.42 -7.97 12.84
N VAL A 62 -2.67 -8.86 11.87
CA VAL A 62 -3.58 -8.53 10.76
C VAL A 62 -5.01 -8.65 11.28
N ILE A 63 -5.75 -7.54 11.26
CA ILE A 63 -7.13 -7.52 11.75
C ILE A 63 -8.16 -7.47 10.62
N ASP A 64 -7.73 -7.16 9.40
CA ASP A 64 -8.63 -7.18 8.25
C ASP A 64 -7.80 -7.33 6.96
N THR A 65 -8.46 -7.82 5.91
CA THR A 65 -7.87 -7.94 4.58
C THR A 65 -8.89 -7.43 3.56
N ILE A 66 -8.48 -6.49 2.72
CA ILE A 66 -9.37 -5.83 1.78
C ILE A 66 -8.72 -5.84 0.40
N ALA A 67 -9.42 -6.40 -0.61
CA ALA A 67 -8.98 -6.30 -1.99
C ALA A 67 -9.11 -4.84 -2.45
N ASN A 68 -8.18 -4.38 -3.29
CA ASN A 68 -8.17 -2.98 -3.72
C ASN A 68 -9.49 -2.58 -4.41
N GLY A 69 -10.09 -3.49 -5.17
CA GLY A 69 -11.38 -3.24 -5.83
C GLY A 69 -12.56 -3.08 -4.87
N ALA A 70 -12.41 -3.49 -3.60
CA ALA A 70 -13.44 -3.36 -2.58
C ALA A 70 -13.18 -2.18 -1.64
N LEU A 71 -12.18 -1.36 -1.92
CA LEU A 71 -11.75 -0.29 -1.03
C LEU A 71 -12.87 0.72 -0.75
N ASP A 72 -13.57 1.16 -1.80
CA ASP A 72 -14.66 2.13 -1.64
C ASP A 72 -15.77 1.62 -0.73
N ALA A 73 -16.10 0.34 -0.82
CA ALA A 73 -17.14 -0.26 0.01
C ALA A 73 -16.70 -0.40 1.47
N ASN A 74 -15.40 -0.30 1.75
CA ASN A 74 -14.83 -0.47 3.09
C ASN A 74 -14.21 0.80 3.65
N MET A 75 -14.47 1.96 3.03
CA MET A 75 -13.85 3.22 3.45
C MET A 75 -14.18 3.59 4.90
N ASP A 76 -15.41 3.34 5.34
CA ASP A 76 -15.80 3.64 6.72
C ASP A 76 -14.98 2.81 7.72
N LYS A 77 -14.74 1.53 7.40
CA LYS A 77 -13.89 0.68 8.22
C LYS A 77 -12.45 1.18 8.27
N LEU A 78 -11.92 1.59 7.11
CA LEU A 78 -10.56 2.10 7.04
C LEU A 78 -10.41 3.39 7.83
N HIS A 79 -11.39 4.28 7.76
CA HIS A 79 -11.37 5.52 8.55
C HIS A 79 -11.36 5.20 10.04
N GLU A 80 -12.15 4.22 10.46
CA GLU A 80 -12.20 3.78 11.85
C GLU A 80 -10.84 3.22 12.31
N TYR A 81 -10.25 2.32 11.51
CA TYR A 81 -8.97 1.70 11.86
C TYR A 81 -7.82 2.69 11.90
N LEU A 82 -7.79 3.64 10.98
CA LEU A 82 -6.68 4.58 10.84
C LEU A 82 -6.88 5.88 11.62
N GLY A 83 -8.05 6.10 12.19
CA GLY A 83 -8.34 7.30 12.96
C GLY A 83 -8.48 8.56 12.11
N VAL A 84 -8.87 8.43 10.86
CA VAL A 84 -8.98 9.56 9.91
C VAL A 84 -10.40 9.80 9.46
#